data_2ecf14fe2666561a542cd64ab2f4185b
#
_entry.id   2ecf14fe2666561a542cd64ab2f4185b
#
_cell.length_a   1.000
_cell.length_b   1.000
_cell.length_c   1.000
_cell.angle_alpha   90.00
_cell.angle_beta   90.00
_cell.angle_gamma   90.00
#
_symmetry.space_group_name_H-M   'P 1'
#
loop_
_entity.id
_entity.type
_entity.pdbx_description
1 polymer ?
#
loop_
_entity_poly.entity_id
_entity_poly.type
_entity_poly.pdbx_seq_one_letter_code
_entity_poly.pdbx_strand_id
1 'polypeptide(L)'
;DDRYSLQSNIDTMADMAYRTFLNSGVPKANIRYFGPNPARDVDGNGVNDDLYATVSITGVREAVQDWSREQGVQLGVPFYVYLVDHGHYDQFLAAGSSNKVWAADLNLWLSNLEATSGADNINVILEACKSGSFIDVTTLGPAQISGHNRVVIASTSSTLNAYPSPQGGYFSDVFWTS
;
A
#
# COMPACT_ATOMS: atom_id res chain seq x y z
N ASP A 1 15.81 12.43 -14.83
CA ASP A 1 15.53 11.83 -13.55
C ASP A 1 14.58 10.66 -13.80
N ASP A 2 15.09 9.42 -13.73
CA ASP A 2 14.34 8.18 -14.08
C ASP A 2 13.09 7.95 -13.23
N ARG A 3 12.95 8.68 -12.14
CA ARG A 3 11.79 8.61 -11.24
C ARG A 3 10.46 8.97 -11.91
N TYR A 4 10.47 9.82 -12.91
CA TYR A 4 9.26 10.18 -13.67
C TYR A 4 8.94 9.18 -14.78
N SER A 5 9.91 8.37 -15.22
CA SER A 5 9.68 7.36 -16.25
C SER A 5 8.82 6.19 -15.79
N LEU A 6 8.75 5.92 -14.47
CA LEU A 6 7.99 4.81 -13.91
C LEU A 6 6.61 5.20 -13.37
N GLN A 7 6.23 6.48 -13.38
CA GLN A 7 4.95 6.91 -12.81
C GLN A 7 3.75 6.24 -13.48
N SER A 8 3.78 6.07 -14.80
CA SER A 8 2.70 5.38 -15.51
C SER A 8 2.59 3.90 -15.14
N ASN A 9 3.71 3.24 -14.85
CA ASN A 9 3.70 1.87 -14.35
C ASN A 9 3.11 1.80 -12.94
N ILE A 10 3.55 2.69 -12.05
CA ILE A 10 3.04 2.79 -10.67
C ILE A 10 1.54 3.05 -10.67
N ASP A 11 1.07 4.00 -11.48
CA ASP A 11 -0.35 4.27 -11.65
C ASP A 11 -1.10 3.04 -12.15
N THR A 12 -0.58 2.33 -13.16
CA THR A 12 -1.21 1.12 -13.69
C THR A 12 -1.34 0.03 -12.63
N MET A 13 -0.29 -0.20 -11.83
CA MET A 13 -0.30 -1.19 -10.75
C MET A 13 -1.33 -0.83 -9.66
N ALA A 14 -1.38 0.42 -9.25
CA ALA A 14 -2.33 0.89 -8.26
C ALA A 14 -3.78 0.84 -8.77
N ASP A 15 -4.01 1.23 -10.04
CA ASP A 15 -5.32 1.14 -10.70
C ASP A 15 -5.82 -0.30 -10.82
N MET A 16 -4.92 -1.24 -11.08
CA MET A 16 -5.24 -2.67 -11.16
C MET A 16 -5.75 -3.18 -9.80
N ALA A 17 -5.05 -2.86 -8.72
CA ALA A 17 -5.49 -3.18 -7.37
C ALA A 17 -6.87 -2.56 -7.04
N TYR A 18 -7.04 -1.28 -7.32
CA TYR A 18 -8.29 -0.56 -7.10
C TYR A 18 -9.48 -1.22 -7.81
N ARG A 19 -9.32 -1.51 -9.13
CA ARG A 19 -10.36 -2.19 -9.91
C ARG A 19 -10.63 -3.60 -9.40
N THR A 20 -9.61 -4.31 -8.93
CA THR A 20 -9.77 -5.67 -8.38
C THR A 20 -10.66 -5.64 -7.12
N PHE A 21 -10.45 -4.69 -6.22
CA PHE A 21 -11.32 -4.52 -5.05
C PHE A 21 -12.75 -4.15 -5.45
N LEU A 22 -12.95 -3.20 -6.36
CA LEU A 22 -14.29 -2.84 -6.86
C LEU A 22 -15.00 -4.04 -7.49
N ASN A 23 -14.33 -4.78 -8.37
CA ASN A 23 -14.87 -5.95 -9.04
C ASN A 23 -15.19 -7.11 -8.07
N SER A 24 -14.48 -7.16 -6.94
CA SER A 24 -14.75 -8.09 -5.84
C SER A 24 -15.92 -7.65 -4.94
N GLY A 25 -16.56 -6.53 -5.26
CA GLY A 25 -17.72 -6.03 -4.54
C GLY A 25 -17.40 -5.14 -3.32
N VAL A 26 -16.15 -4.71 -3.15
CA VAL A 26 -15.80 -3.73 -2.11
C VAL A 26 -16.38 -2.38 -2.50
N PRO A 27 -17.23 -1.76 -1.68
CA PRO A 27 -17.79 -0.43 -1.98
C PRO A 27 -16.69 0.61 -2.14
N LYS A 28 -16.83 1.52 -3.12
CA LYS A 28 -15.88 2.63 -3.35
C LYS A 28 -15.61 3.44 -2.07
N ALA A 29 -16.63 3.67 -1.25
CA ALA A 29 -16.50 4.37 0.02
C ALA A 29 -15.55 3.67 1.03
N ASN A 30 -15.32 2.36 0.86
CA ASN A 30 -14.42 1.55 1.69
C ASN A 30 -13.02 1.42 1.08
N ILE A 31 -12.69 2.21 0.06
CA ILE A 31 -11.38 2.25 -0.57
C ILE A 31 -10.82 3.67 -0.46
N ARG A 32 -9.63 3.82 0.11
CA ARG A 32 -8.86 5.06 0.05
C ARG A 32 -7.68 4.90 -0.87
N TYR A 33 -7.80 5.47 -2.06
CA TYR A 33 -6.74 5.48 -3.05
C TYR A 33 -6.02 6.83 -3.01
N PHE A 34 -4.71 6.80 -2.78
CA PHE A 34 -3.84 7.98 -2.81
C PHE A 34 -2.91 7.91 -4.01
N GLY A 35 -2.69 9.02 -4.67
CA GLY A 35 -1.76 9.13 -5.79
C GLY A 35 -1.25 10.56 -5.98
N PRO A 36 -0.30 10.78 -6.91
CA PRO A 36 0.27 12.12 -7.14
C PRO A 36 -0.72 13.08 -7.80
N ASN A 37 -1.67 12.55 -8.59
CA ASN A 37 -2.74 13.33 -9.23
C ASN A 37 -4.10 12.74 -8.84
N PRO A 38 -4.86 13.39 -7.94
CA PRO A 38 -6.12 12.86 -7.47
C PRO A 38 -7.27 12.98 -8.48
N ALA A 39 -7.15 13.82 -9.51
CA ALA A 39 -8.20 14.03 -10.51
C ALA A 39 -8.14 12.95 -11.61
N ARG A 40 -8.52 11.71 -11.27
CA ARG A 40 -8.50 10.55 -12.19
C ARG A 40 -9.82 9.78 -12.14
N ASP A 41 -10.26 9.35 -13.32
CA ASP A 41 -11.34 8.38 -13.52
C ASP A 41 -10.70 7.00 -13.76
N VAL A 42 -10.67 6.18 -12.74
CA VAL A 42 -10.03 4.85 -12.77
C VAL A 42 -11.05 3.76 -13.01
N ASP A 43 -12.27 3.92 -12.51
CA ASP A 43 -13.38 2.97 -12.70
C ASP A 43 -14.09 3.12 -14.06
N GLY A 44 -13.81 4.21 -14.79
CA GLY A 44 -14.35 4.45 -16.14
C GLY A 44 -15.78 4.97 -16.15
N ASN A 45 -16.25 5.54 -15.06
CA ASN A 45 -17.62 6.06 -14.95
C ASN A 45 -17.82 7.47 -15.52
N GLY A 46 -16.74 8.12 -15.95
CA GLY A 46 -16.73 9.49 -16.51
C GLY A 46 -16.56 10.57 -15.43
N VAL A 47 -16.32 10.21 -14.18
CA VAL A 47 -16.13 11.15 -13.07
C VAL A 47 -14.73 10.96 -12.47
N ASN A 48 -13.99 12.05 -12.27
CA ASN A 48 -12.64 12.01 -11.68
C ASN A 48 -12.72 12.01 -10.14
N ASP A 49 -13.21 10.94 -9.54
CA ASP A 49 -13.49 10.85 -8.09
C ASP A 49 -12.95 9.57 -7.43
N ASP A 50 -12.10 8.82 -8.12
CA ASP A 50 -11.60 7.53 -7.63
C ASP A 50 -10.45 7.67 -6.63
N LEU A 51 -9.63 8.70 -6.74
CA LEU A 51 -8.57 8.95 -5.78
C LEU A 51 -9.07 9.87 -4.67
N TYR A 52 -8.77 9.47 -3.43
CA TYR A 52 -9.17 10.23 -2.25
C TYR A 52 -8.42 11.55 -2.14
N ALA A 53 -7.09 11.52 -2.32
CA ALA A 53 -6.24 12.70 -2.19
C ALA A 53 -4.84 12.47 -2.79
N THR A 54 -4.09 13.57 -2.91
CA THR A 54 -2.64 13.49 -3.10
C THR A 54 -1.99 12.79 -1.92
N VAL A 55 -1.06 11.87 -2.22
CA VAL A 55 -0.39 11.09 -1.18
C VAL A 55 0.41 11.97 -0.23
N SER A 56 0.28 11.70 1.07
CA SER A 56 1.08 12.29 2.15
C SER A 56 1.24 11.28 3.28
N ILE A 57 2.32 11.41 4.06
CA ILE A 57 2.57 10.51 5.19
C ILE A 57 1.46 10.61 6.23
N THR A 58 1.00 11.82 6.52
CA THR A 58 -0.13 12.05 7.43
C THR A 58 -1.39 11.38 6.92
N GLY A 59 -1.71 11.52 5.62
CA GLY A 59 -2.88 10.89 5.02
C GLY A 59 -2.83 9.37 5.08
N VAL A 60 -1.66 8.76 4.80
CA VAL A 60 -1.47 7.30 4.93
C VAL A 60 -1.66 6.84 6.38
N ARG A 61 -1.06 7.57 7.35
CA ARG A 61 -1.24 7.26 8.78
C ARG A 61 -2.71 7.32 9.19
N GLU A 62 -3.39 8.41 8.84
CA GLU A 62 -4.82 8.59 9.15
C GLU A 62 -5.70 7.53 8.49
N ALA A 63 -5.37 7.11 7.27
CA ALA A 63 -6.10 6.03 6.61
C ALA A 63 -5.94 4.71 7.34
N VAL A 64 -4.73 4.40 7.83
CA VAL A 64 -4.47 3.16 8.56
C VAL A 64 -5.06 3.17 9.97
N GLN A 65 -4.94 4.27 10.71
CA GLN A 65 -5.31 4.30 12.13
C GLN A 65 -6.73 4.76 12.41
N ASP A 66 -7.20 5.78 11.70
CA ASP A 66 -8.44 6.49 12.04
C ASP A 66 -9.57 6.11 11.10
N TRP A 67 -9.40 6.35 9.80
CA TRP A 67 -10.42 6.04 8.81
C TRP A 67 -10.77 4.54 8.77
N SER A 68 -9.80 3.64 8.87
CA SER A 68 -10.07 2.20 8.88
C SER A 68 -11.04 1.81 10.00
N ARG A 69 -10.87 2.38 11.20
CA ARG A 69 -11.80 2.18 12.32
C ARG A 69 -13.18 2.78 12.04
N GLU A 70 -13.24 3.97 11.45
CA GLU A 70 -14.50 4.60 11.04
C GLU A 70 -15.25 3.76 10.01
N GLN A 71 -14.54 3.02 9.16
CA GLN A 71 -15.11 2.05 8.22
C GLN A 71 -15.43 0.68 8.86
N GLY A 72 -15.24 0.54 10.15
CA GLY A 72 -15.61 -0.67 10.90
C GLY A 72 -14.58 -1.78 10.88
N VAL A 73 -13.32 -1.49 10.62
CA VAL A 73 -12.23 -2.47 10.75
C VAL A 73 -12.09 -2.88 12.21
N GLN A 74 -12.35 -4.15 12.49
CA GLN A 74 -12.35 -4.78 13.81
C GLN A 74 -12.10 -6.29 13.69
N LEU A 75 -12.25 -7.02 14.79
CA LEU A 75 -12.12 -8.48 14.83
C LEU A 75 -12.91 -9.15 13.69
N GLY A 76 -12.25 -9.97 12.89
CA GLY A 76 -12.84 -10.72 11.77
C GLY A 76 -13.09 -9.92 10.50
N VAL A 77 -12.85 -8.61 10.48
CA VAL A 77 -13.01 -7.76 9.28
C VAL A 77 -11.66 -7.62 8.58
N PRO A 78 -11.52 -8.06 7.30
CA PRO A 78 -10.26 -7.93 6.60
C PRO A 78 -9.95 -6.46 6.26
N PHE A 79 -8.69 -6.08 6.51
CA PHE A 79 -8.15 -4.78 6.14
C PHE A 79 -6.94 -4.96 5.23
N TYR A 80 -6.91 -4.23 4.13
CA TYR A 80 -5.85 -4.30 3.13
C TYR A 80 -5.09 -2.98 3.04
N VAL A 81 -3.77 -3.07 3.04
CA VAL A 81 -2.86 -1.95 2.75
C VAL A 81 -1.99 -2.36 1.58
N TYR A 82 -2.14 -1.70 0.44
CA TYR A 82 -1.29 -1.89 -0.73
C TYR A 82 -0.42 -0.65 -0.95
N LEU A 83 0.87 -0.83 -0.93
CA LEU A 83 1.86 0.22 -1.17
C LEU A 83 2.67 -0.12 -2.41
N VAL A 84 2.53 0.69 -3.45
CA VAL A 84 3.26 0.55 -4.73
C VAL A 84 3.90 1.88 -5.11
N ASP A 85 5.22 1.92 -5.11
CA ASP A 85 6.06 3.05 -5.52
C ASP A 85 7.54 2.65 -5.38
N HIS A 86 8.44 3.62 -5.41
CA HIS A 86 9.84 3.40 -5.09
C HIS A 86 10.05 2.95 -3.65
N GLY A 87 11.11 2.17 -3.43
CA GLY A 87 11.49 1.71 -2.11
C GLY A 87 12.99 1.75 -1.87
N HIS A 88 13.36 1.73 -0.61
CA HIS A 88 14.70 1.55 -0.13
C HIS A 88 14.63 0.65 1.12
N TYR A 89 15.77 0.30 1.68
CA TYR A 89 15.84 -0.52 2.88
C TYR A 89 15.03 0.13 4.03
N ASP A 90 14.03 -0.57 4.57
CA ASP A 90 13.08 -0.11 5.58
C ASP A 90 12.29 1.17 5.23
N GLN A 91 12.24 1.56 3.94
CA GLN A 91 11.58 2.78 3.49
C GLN A 91 10.74 2.53 2.24
N PHE A 92 9.51 3.00 2.28
CA PHE A 92 8.65 3.18 1.13
C PHE A 92 8.60 4.68 0.77
N LEU A 93 8.82 5.02 -0.50
CA LEU A 93 8.94 6.40 -0.97
C LEU A 93 7.66 6.82 -1.68
N ALA A 94 6.69 7.33 -0.94
CA ALA A 94 5.41 7.75 -1.49
C ALA A 94 5.53 9.09 -2.23
N ALA A 95 5.32 9.09 -3.54
CA ALA A 95 5.37 10.28 -4.41
C ALA A 95 6.63 11.14 -4.22
N GLY A 96 7.78 10.50 -4.21
CA GLY A 96 9.08 11.15 -4.17
C GLY A 96 9.85 10.99 -2.84
N SER A 97 11.11 11.39 -2.85
CA SER A 97 12.07 11.08 -1.78
C SER A 97 11.82 11.79 -0.44
N SER A 98 10.96 12.81 -0.40
CA SER A 98 10.63 13.53 0.83
C SER A 98 9.49 12.88 1.64
N ASN A 99 8.63 12.10 1.00
CA ASN A 99 7.53 11.40 1.63
C ASN A 99 7.92 9.94 1.88
N LYS A 100 8.38 9.63 3.08
CA LYS A 100 8.86 8.28 3.44
C LYS A 100 7.97 7.67 4.50
N VAL A 101 7.44 6.49 4.21
CA VAL A 101 6.87 5.60 5.21
C VAL A 101 7.98 4.65 5.66
N TRP A 102 8.42 4.77 6.88
CA TRP A 102 9.38 3.83 7.47
C TRP A 102 8.66 2.55 7.92
N ALA A 103 9.34 1.42 7.86
CA ALA A 103 8.80 0.16 8.36
C ALA A 103 8.38 0.27 9.84
N ALA A 104 9.18 0.98 10.65
CA ALA A 104 8.86 1.23 12.07
C ALA A 104 7.60 2.06 12.26
N ASP A 105 7.37 3.09 11.43
CA ASP A 105 6.16 3.92 11.49
C ASP A 105 4.93 3.10 11.09
N LEU A 106 5.02 2.35 9.99
CA LEU A 106 3.92 1.48 9.56
C LEU A 106 3.60 0.42 10.62
N ASN A 107 4.62 -0.19 11.23
CA ASN A 107 4.43 -1.12 12.34
C ASN A 107 3.68 -0.48 13.51
N LEU A 108 4.08 0.74 13.89
CA LEU A 108 3.41 1.50 14.97
C LEU A 108 1.93 1.77 14.62
N TRP A 109 1.64 2.20 13.39
CA TRP A 109 0.28 2.50 12.97
C TRP A 109 -0.61 1.25 12.96
N LEU A 110 -0.10 0.13 12.45
CA LEU A 110 -0.81 -1.15 12.46
C LEU A 110 -1.02 -1.67 13.90
N SER A 111 -0.03 -1.54 14.77
CA SER A 111 -0.16 -1.93 16.18
C SER A 111 -1.18 -1.08 16.93
N ASN A 112 -1.26 0.21 16.63
CA ASN A 112 -2.28 1.09 17.18
C ASN A 112 -3.69 0.72 16.67
N LEU A 113 -3.82 0.36 15.40
CA LEU A 113 -5.09 -0.14 14.85
C LEU A 113 -5.52 -1.41 15.58
N GLU A 114 -4.63 -2.41 15.70
CA GLU A 114 -4.91 -3.66 16.42
C GLU A 114 -5.35 -3.40 17.88
N ALA A 115 -4.60 -2.55 18.57
CA ALA A 115 -4.89 -2.24 19.98
C ALA A 115 -6.22 -1.49 20.19
N THR A 116 -6.62 -0.66 19.23
CA THR A 116 -7.79 0.23 19.40
C THR A 116 -9.08 -0.33 18.79
N SER A 117 -8.98 -1.22 17.80
CA SER A 117 -10.14 -1.80 17.11
C SER A 117 -10.26 -3.31 17.30
N GLY A 118 -9.22 -3.99 17.77
CA GLY A 118 -9.16 -5.44 17.82
C GLY A 118 -9.00 -6.09 16.44
N ALA A 119 -8.52 -5.35 15.43
CA ALA A 119 -8.28 -5.89 14.10
C ALA A 119 -7.31 -7.08 14.15
N ASP A 120 -7.70 -8.19 13.51
CA ASP A 120 -6.96 -9.46 13.52
C ASP A 120 -6.75 -10.07 12.13
N ASN A 121 -7.15 -9.36 11.08
CA ASN A 121 -7.03 -9.79 9.69
C ASN A 121 -6.49 -8.64 8.82
N ILE A 122 -5.22 -8.30 9.02
CA ILE A 122 -4.54 -7.20 8.33
C ILE A 122 -3.64 -7.76 7.24
N ASN A 123 -3.84 -7.32 6.00
CA ASN A 123 -3.12 -7.77 4.82
C ASN A 123 -2.31 -6.59 4.25
N VAL A 124 -0.99 -6.67 4.32
CA VAL A 124 -0.08 -5.65 3.79
C VAL A 124 0.65 -6.18 2.58
N ILE A 125 0.46 -5.52 1.45
CA ILE A 125 1.12 -5.85 0.18
C ILE A 125 2.06 -4.70 -0.17
N LEU A 126 3.34 -5.03 -0.37
CA LEU A 126 4.41 -4.06 -0.63
C LEU A 126 5.04 -4.36 -1.99
N GLU A 127 4.81 -3.48 -2.96
CA GLU A 127 5.45 -3.56 -4.27
C GLU A 127 6.41 -2.40 -4.47
N ALA A 128 7.64 -2.62 -4.04
CA ALA A 128 8.71 -1.63 -4.07
C ALA A 128 10.07 -2.30 -4.05
N CYS A 129 11.10 -1.57 -4.47
CA CYS A 129 12.47 -2.03 -4.27
C CYS A 129 12.74 -2.33 -2.80
N LYS A 130 13.39 -3.47 -2.53
CA LYS A 130 13.77 -3.92 -1.18
C LYS A 130 12.60 -4.08 -0.20
N SER A 131 11.39 -4.30 -0.71
CA SER A 131 10.18 -4.43 0.10
C SER A 131 10.25 -5.54 1.15
N GLY A 132 11.04 -6.60 0.93
CA GLY A 132 11.31 -7.65 1.91
C GLY A 132 11.98 -7.16 3.19
N SER A 133 12.61 -5.97 3.20
CA SER A 133 13.19 -5.38 4.41
C SER A 133 12.13 -5.07 5.48
N PHE A 134 10.88 -4.85 5.07
CA PHE A 134 9.76 -4.68 5.99
C PHE A 134 9.40 -5.94 6.78
N ILE A 135 9.82 -7.11 6.27
CA ILE A 135 9.58 -8.44 6.88
C ILE A 135 10.83 -8.97 7.60
N ASP A 136 12.03 -8.51 7.19
CA ASP A 136 13.31 -9.07 7.62
C ASP A 136 13.56 -8.82 9.11
N VAL A 137 13.79 -9.92 9.84
CA VAL A 137 14.06 -9.92 11.30
C VAL A 137 15.51 -9.61 11.66
N THR A 138 16.40 -9.54 10.70
CA THR A 138 17.87 -9.49 10.96
C THR A 138 18.38 -8.09 11.14
N THR A 139 17.56 -7.09 10.93
CA THR A 139 17.99 -5.71 10.97
C THR A 139 17.78 -5.03 12.32
N LEU A 140 18.63 -4.15 12.57
CA LEU A 140 18.96 -3.33 13.74
C LEU A 140 17.81 -2.69 14.55
N GLY A 141 16.61 -3.29 14.59
CA GLY A 141 15.54 -2.71 15.40
C GLY A 141 14.15 -3.29 15.16
N PRO A 142 13.13 -2.74 15.81
CA PRO A 142 11.74 -3.21 15.76
C PRO A 142 11.00 -2.81 14.47
N ALA A 143 11.71 -2.73 13.34
CA ALA A 143 11.18 -2.24 12.08
C ALA A 143 10.23 -3.22 11.37
N GLN A 144 10.12 -4.46 11.86
CA GLN A 144 9.27 -5.46 11.23
C GLN A 144 7.79 -5.12 11.37
N ILE A 145 7.08 -5.24 10.26
CA ILE A 145 5.63 -5.12 10.26
C ILE A 145 4.91 -6.47 10.44
N SER A 146 5.65 -7.57 10.52
CA SER A 146 5.09 -8.91 10.77
C SER A 146 4.46 -9.01 12.15
N GLY A 147 3.37 -9.73 12.27
CA GLY A 147 2.63 -9.91 13.53
C GLY A 147 1.61 -11.03 13.42
N HIS A 148 1.02 -11.45 14.55
CA HIS A 148 0.05 -12.55 14.58
C HIS A 148 -1.21 -12.27 13.74
N ASN A 149 -1.60 -11.01 13.67
CA ASN A 149 -2.82 -10.57 13.00
C ASN A 149 -2.57 -10.07 11.57
N ARG A 150 -1.36 -10.30 11.04
CA ARG A 150 -0.90 -9.68 9.80
C ARG A 150 -0.36 -10.71 8.82
N VAL A 151 -0.84 -10.61 7.59
CA VAL A 151 -0.20 -11.22 6.42
C VAL A 151 0.59 -10.13 5.71
N VAL A 152 1.88 -10.35 5.50
CA VAL A 152 2.75 -9.39 4.81
C VAL A 152 3.32 -10.05 3.57
N ILE A 153 3.08 -9.44 2.43
CA ILE A 153 3.56 -9.88 1.12
C ILE A 153 4.45 -8.80 0.54
N ALA A 154 5.67 -9.18 0.18
CA ALA A 154 6.66 -8.29 -0.44
C ALA A 154 6.98 -8.77 -1.85
N SER A 155 7.03 -7.87 -2.82
CA SER A 155 7.32 -8.19 -4.22
C SER A 155 8.79 -8.58 -4.47
N THR A 156 9.69 -8.19 -3.56
CA THR A 156 11.13 -8.52 -3.65
C THR A 156 11.70 -8.86 -2.28
N SER A 157 12.95 -9.39 -2.27
CA SER A 157 13.72 -9.57 -1.04
C SER A 157 14.20 -8.21 -0.47
N SER A 158 14.77 -8.24 0.74
CA SER A 158 15.34 -7.05 1.41
C SER A 158 16.53 -6.42 0.67
N THR A 159 17.13 -7.14 -0.27
CA THR A 159 18.34 -6.70 -0.99
C THR A 159 18.11 -6.40 -2.48
N LEU A 160 17.02 -6.87 -3.07
CA LEU A 160 16.75 -6.76 -4.50
C LEU A 160 15.84 -5.57 -4.86
N ASN A 161 15.93 -5.13 -6.10
CA ASN A 161 15.04 -4.11 -6.64
C ASN A 161 13.81 -4.76 -7.30
N ALA A 162 12.68 -4.09 -7.23
CA ALA A 162 11.51 -4.36 -8.06
C ALA A 162 11.72 -3.74 -9.44
N TYR A 163 11.20 -4.37 -10.47
CA TYR A 163 11.29 -3.89 -11.84
C TYR A 163 9.90 -3.75 -12.46
N PRO A 164 9.66 -2.72 -13.29
CA PRO A 164 8.43 -2.60 -14.05
C PRO A 164 8.37 -3.68 -15.13
N SER A 165 7.16 -4.08 -15.48
CA SER A 165 6.85 -4.84 -16.70
C SER A 165 6.32 -3.90 -17.78
N PRO A 166 6.16 -4.37 -19.04
CA PRO A 166 5.50 -3.58 -20.06
C PRO A 166 4.03 -3.21 -19.75
N GLN A 167 3.38 -3.95 -18.83
CA GLN A 167 1.98 -3.77 -18.45
C GLN A 167 1.81 -3.07 -17.09
N GLY A 168 2.89 -2.88 -16.33
CA GLY A 168 2.84 -2.29 -14.98
C GLY A 168 4.01 -2.78 -14.14
N GLY A 169 3.85 -3.90 -13.46
CA GLY A 169 4.88 -4.54 -12.64
C GLY A 169 4.74 -6.05 -12.64
N TYR A 170 5.86 -6.76 -12.72
CA TYR A 170 5.86 -8.23 -12.78
C TYR A 170 5.11 -8.89 -11.61
N PHE A 171 5.10 -8.29 -10.46
CA PHE A 171 4.36 -8.80 -9.31
C PHE A 171 2.85 -8.52 -9.49
N SER A 172 2.46 -7.27 -9.73
CA SER A 172 1.06 -6.87 -9.93
C SER A 172 0.38 -7.58 -11.07
N ASP A 173 1.08 -7.77 -12.21
CA ASP A 173 0.55 -8.44 -13.40
C ASP A 173 0.06 -9.87 -13.12
N VAL A 174 0.61 -10.51 -12.08
CA VAL A 174 0.19 -11.84 -11.64
C VAL A 174 -0.72 -11.76 -10.42
N PHE A 175 -0.36 -10.96 -9.43
CA PHE A 175 -1.04 -10.93 -8.13
C PHE A 175 -2.47 -10.42 -8.20
N TRP A 176 -2.73 -9.37 -9.01
CA TRP A 176 -4.06 -8.76 -9.12
C TRP A 176 -4.93 -9.34 -10.24
N THR A 177 -4.39 -10.18 -11.10
CA THR A 177 -5.11 -10.76 -12.24
C THR A 177 -5.45 -12.26 -12.09
N SER A 178 -5.01 -12.89 -10.99
CA SER A 178 -5.22 -14.33 -10.70
C SER A 178 -6.55 -14.62 -10.02
#